data_f758a6628c6952db95c195929825e904
#
_entry.id   f758a6628c6952db95c195929825e904
#
_cell.length_a   1.000
_cell.length_b   1.000
_cell.length_c   1.000
_cell.angle_alpha   90.00
_cell.angle_beta   90.00
_cell.angle_gamma   90.00
#
_symmetry.space_group_name_H-M   'P 1'
#
loop_
_entity.id
_entity.type
_entity.pdbx_description
1 polymer ?
#
loop_
_entity_poly.entity_id
_entity_poly.type
_entity_poly.pdbx_seq_one_letter_code
_entity_poly.pdbx_strand_id
1 'polypeptide(L)'
;MYFAVPRDATVEIGPLYMNASTFALGLCAGLAVLFIGIACIHWAKQIMGDEEIIQERHPVNSDAADREEFAKQWRIGAEQSRLSRRKLIGGALGGAIGIMAVPAIVTLADLGPKPGPGTRRATIERTIWAEGVRLVNDITFQPIKVSDLEIGQLVNAEPENLKDLEGAEFQRAKAKAAILIVRMDPDSIKIPESRKDWQVGGILSYSKICTHVGCPVNLWEQQTHHLLCPCHQSTFDLGDSGVVVFGLSLIHI
;
A
#
# COMPACT_ATOMS: atom_id res chain seq x y z
N MET A 1 10.88 1.45 34.65
CA MET A 1 11.01 2.85 34.17
C MET A 1 9.72 3.63 34.44
N TYR A 2 8.59 3.29 33.86
CA TYR A 2 7.33 4.04 33.96
C TYR A 2 6.89 4.31 35.44
N PHE A 3 7.08 3.35 36.33
CA PHE A 3 6.75 3.48 37.74
C PHE A 3 7.92 3.94 38.65
N ALA A 4 9.16 3.91 38.13
CA ALA A 4 10.36 4.21 38.91
C ALA A 4 10.84 5.65 38.75
N VAL A 5 10.42 6.35 37.71
CA VAL A 5 10.80 7.75 37.47
C VAL A 5 9.60 8.64 37.81
N PRO A 6 9.74 9.58 38.73
CA PRO A 6 8.69 10.53 39.05
C PRO A 6 8.27 11.33 37.79
N ARG A 7 6.96 11.64 37.68
CA ARG A 7 6.41 12.33 36.50
C ARG A 7 6.86 13.78 36.39
N ASP A 8 7.24 14.39 37.52
CA ASP A 8 7.71 15.76 37.63
C ASP A 8 9.24 15.89 37.52
N ALA A 9 9.94 14.75 37.46
CA ALA A 9 11.39 14.75 37.28
C ALA A 9 11.80 15.25 35.91
N THR A 10 12.84 16.07 35.86
CA THR A 10 13.39 16.65 34.63
C THR A 10 14.86 16.26 34.46
N VAL A 11 15.32 16.22 33.21
CA VAL A 11 16.72 15.98 32.85
C VAL A 11 17.20 17.12 31.97
N GLU A 12 18.40 17.62 32.28
CA GLU A 12 19.12 18.61 31.49
C GLU A 12 20.33 17.95 30.82
N ILE A 13 20.43 18.09 29.50
CA ILE A 13 21.56 17.61 28.71
C ILE A 13 22.03 18.78 27.82
N GLY A 14 23.04 19.51 28.26
CA GLY A 14 23.45 20.72 27.58
C GLY A 14 22.31 21.76 27.53
N PRO A 15 21.91 22.23 26.33
CA PRO A 15 20.81 23.19 26.19
C PRO A 15 19.42 22.54 26.23
N LEU A 16 19.34 21.21 26.28
CA LEU A 16 18.09 20.46 26.24
C LEU A 16 17.54 20.22 27.67
N TYR A 17 16.34 20.71 27.90
CA TYR A 17 15.56 20.50 29.12
C TYR A 17 14.31 19.68 28.78
N MET A 18 14.17 18.50 29.40
CA MET A 18 13.08 17.61 29.09
C MET A 18 12.60 16.78 30.27
N ASN A 19 11.42 16.22 30.17
CA ASN A 19 10.87 15.31 31.16
C ASN A 19 11.68 14.01 31.23
N ALA A 20 12.12 13.64 32.44
CA ALA A 20 13.00 12.49 32.68
C ALA A 20 12.36 11.15 32.27
N SER A 21 11.05 10.97 32.50
CA SER A 21 10.35 9.73 32.11
C SER A 21 10.23 9.60 30.59
N THR A 22 9.95 10.69 29.88
CA THR A 22 9.90 10.73 28.41
C THR A 22 11.27 10.43 27.82
N PHE A 23 12.33 11.03 28.35
CA PHE A 23 13.69 10.75 27.92
C PHE A 23 14.07 9.29 28.14
N ALA A 24 13.82 8.75 29.34
CA ALA A 24 14.17 7.37 29.69
C ALA A 24 13.39 6.35 28.84
N LEU A 25 12.10 6.56 28.63
CA LEU A 25 11.29 5.69 27.76
C LEU A 25 11.73 5.76 26.30
N GLY A 26 11.99 6.96 25.80
CA GLY A 26 12.48 7.16 24.43
C GLY A 26 13.85 6.50 24.21
N LEU A 27 14.77 6.66 25.16
CA LEU A 27 16.08 6.01 25.12
C LEU A 27 15.96 4.48 25.13
N CYS A 28 15.16 3.93 26.04
CA CYS A 28 14.94 2.48 26.12
C CYS A 28 14.28 1.92 24.85
N ALA A 29 13.29 2.61 24.32
CA ALA A 29 12.64 2.20 23.07
C ALA A 29 13.62 2.27 21.88
N GLY A 30 14.40 3.35 21.78
CA GLY A 30 15.43 3.51 20.77
C GLY A 30 16.50 2.43 20.83
N LEU A 31 17.01 2.14 22.03
CA LEU A 31 17.98 1.06 22.22
C LEU A 31 17.39 -0.32 21.89
N ALA A 32 16.14 -0.58 22.23
CA ALA A 32 15.49 -1.85 21.89
C ALA A 32 15.43 -2.05 20.37
N VAL A 33 15.01 -1.04 19.61
CA VAL A 33 14.99 -1.10 18.15
C VAL A 33 16.38 -1.22 17.57
N LEU A 34 17.36 -0.48 18.11
CA LEU A 34 18.77 -0.57 17.70
C LEU A 34 19.32 -1.99 17.88
N PHE A 35 19.08 -2.61 19.03
CA PHE A 35 19.56 -3.97 19.29
C PHE A 35 18.90 -5.02 18.41
N ILE A 36 17.61 -4.85 18.08
CA ILE A 36 16.93 -5.70 17.09
C ILE A 36 17.63 -5.55 15.72
N GLY A 37 17.91 -4.32 15.28
CA GLY A 37 18.63 -4.07 14.04
C GLY A 37 20.03 -4.69 14.02
N ILE A 38 20.81 -4.52 15.10
CA ILE A 38 22.14 -5.14 15.24
C ILE A 38 22.04 -6.67 15.20
N ALA A 39 21.04 -7.25 15.88
CA ALA A 39 20.82 -8.68 15.88
C ALA A 39 20.51 -9.22 14.46
N CYS A 40 19.66 -8.52 13.70
CA CYS A 40 19.37 -8.87 12.31
C CYS A 40 20.62 -8.82 11.41
N ILE A 41 21.44 -7.77 11.56
CA ILE A 41 22.69 -7.62 10.80
C ILE A 41 23.69 -8.73 11.18
N HIS A 42 23.80 -9.01 12.48
CA HIS A 42 24.68 -10.06 12.97
C HIS A 42 24.23 -11.44 12.48
N TRP A 43 22.93 -11.70 12.52
CA TRP A 43 22.34 -12.91 11.95
C TRP A 43 22.69 -13.06 10.47
N ALA A 44 22.41 -12.01 9.68
CA ALA A 44 22.69 -12.04 8.25
C ALA A 44 24.17 -12.31 7.93
N LYS A 45 25.09 -11.70 8.72
CA LYS A 45 26.53 -11.82 8.46
C LYS A 45 27.19 -13.09 9.02
N GLN A 46 26.64 -13.68 10.08
CA GLN A 46 27.30 -14.77 10.80
C GLN A 46 26.60 -16.13 10.64
N ILE A 47 25.30 -16.11 10.33
CA ILE A 47 24.48 -17.33 10.31
C ILE A 47 23.97 -17.65 8.91
N MET A 48 23.64 -16.63 8.12
CA MET A 48 23.24 -16.83 6.73
C MET A 48 24.46 -17.06 5.85
N GLY A 49 24.34 -17.97 4.89
CA GLY A 49 25.39 -18.20 3.87
C GLY A 49 25.48 -17.04 2.90
N ASP A 50 26.69 -16.85 2.33
CA ASP A 50 26.95 -15.83 1.29
C ASP A 50 26.67 -16.38 -0.13
N GLU A 51 25.93 -17.48 -0.23
CA GLU A 51 25.59 -18.07 -1.51
C GLU A 51 24.48 -17.26 -2.19
N GLU A 52 24.68 -16.94 -3.45
CA GLU A 52 23.65 -16.31 -4.28
C GLU A 52 22.54 -17.32 -4.56
N ILE A 53 21.36 -17.08 -4.03
CA ILE A 53 20.19 -17.93 -4.26
C ILE A 53 19.36 -17.29 -5.37
N ILE A 54 19.38 -17.94 -6.54
CA ILE A 54 18.52 -17.57 -7.67
C ILE A 54 17.22 -18.35 -7.51
N GLN A 55 16.14 -17.63 -7.18
CA GLN A 55 14.82 -18.21 -7.10
C GLN A 55 14.08 -17.98 -8.42
N GLU A 56 13.88 -19.06 -9.17
CA GLU A 56 13.06 -18.99 -10.38
C GLU A 56 11.59 -18.74 -10.03
N ARG A 57 10.86 -18.11 -10.94
CA ARG A 57 9.42 -17.90 -10.78
C ARG A 57 8.70 -19.23 -10.98
N HIS A 58 7.95 -19.63 -9.98
CA HIS A 58 7.09 -20.79 -10.02
C HIS A 58 5.62 -20.40 -10.19
N PRO A 59 4.78 -21.27 -10.74
CA PRO A 59 3.33 -21.10 -10.67
C PRO A 59 2.87 -20.91 -9.21
N VAL A 60 1.85 -20.08 -9.02
CA VAL A 60 1.30 -19.81 -7.67
C VAL A 60 0.76 -21.08 -7.01
N ASN A 61 0.26 -22.01 -7.81
CA ASN A 61 -0.23 -23.28 -7.33
C ASN A 61 0.83 -24.36 -7.51
N SER A 62 1.12 -25.11 -6.45
CA SER A 62 1.90 -26.33 -6.53
C SER A 62 1.21 -27.40 -7.36
N ASP A 63 1.98 -28.33 -7.91
CA ASP A 63 1.42 -29.47 -8.63
C ASP A 63 0.54 -30.34 -7.74
N ALA A 64 -0.38 -31.08 -8.37
CA ALA A 64 -1.30 -31.95 -7.64
C ALA A 64 -0.56 -33.01 -6.80
N ALA A 65 0.54 -33.55 -7.33
CA ALA A 65 1.37 -34.52 -6.66
C ALA A 65 2.03 -33.98 -5.39
N ASP A 66 2.56 -32.75 -5.45
CA ASP A 66 3.18 -32.09 -4.29
C ASP A 66 2.16 -31.82 -3.19
N ARG A 67 0.95 -31.43 -3.55
CA ARG A 67 -0.16 -31.20 -2.58
C ARG A 67 -0.59 -32.49 -1.91
N GLU A 68 -0.63 -33.58 -2.65
CA GLU A 68 -0.97 -34.91 -2.11
C GLU A 68 0.13 -35.40 -1.15
N GLU A 69 1.40 -35.27 -1.53
CA GLU A 69 2.53 -35.64 -0.66
C GLU A 69 2.58 -34.76 0.58
N PHE A 70 2.35 -33.45 0.48
CA PHE A 70 2.22 -32.59 1.65
C PHE A 70 1.11 -33.04 2.60
N ALA A 71 -0.08 -33.35 2.06
CA ALA A 71 -1.23 -33.81 2.87
C ALA A 71 -0.92 -35.16 3.55
N LYS A 72 -0.16 -36.02 2.90
CA LYS A 72 0.29 -37.29 3.45
C LYS A 72 1.29 -37.08 4.59
N GLN A 73 2.33 -36.26 4.38
CA GLN A 73 3.32 -35.92 5.40
C GLN A 73 2.68 -35.22 6.60
N TRP A 74 1.71 -34.32 6.38
CA TRP A 74 0.97 -33.71 7.44
C TRP A 74 0.20 -34.73 8.31
N ARG A 75 -0.46 -35.71 7.69
CA ARG A 75 -1.17 -36.77 8.41
C ARG A 75 -0.22 -37.63 9.23
N ILE A 76 0.91 -38.05 8.63
CA ILE A 76 1.94 -38.82 9.32
C ILE A 76 2.47 -38.05 10.53
N GLY A 77 2.80 -36.77 10.37
CA GLY A 77 3.27 -35.92 11.47
C GLY A 77 2.23 -35.75 12.57
N ALA A 78 0.98 -35.57 12.21
CA ALA A 78 -0.15 -35.47 13.17
C ALA A 78 -0.33 -36.79 13.99
N GLU A 79 -0.25 -37.95 13.34
CA GLU A 79 -0.32 -39.24 14.00
C GLU A 79 0.87 -39.50 14.92
N GLN A 80 2.09 -39.23 14.45
CA GLN A 80 3.33 -39.43 15.22
C GLN A 80 3.41 -38.50 16.43
N SER A 81 2.94 -37.25 16.32
CA SER A 81 2.91 -36.30 17.43
C SER A 81 2.08 -36.77 18.61
N ARG A 82 1.09 -37.67 18.38
CA ARG A 82 0.12 -38.14 19.37
C ARG A 82 -0.59 -37.00 20.12
N LEU A 83 -0.68 -35.82 19.50
CA LEU A 83 -1.26 -34.61 20.13
C LEU A 83 -2.73 -34.85 20.54
N SER A 84 -3.47 -35.61 19.76
CA SER A 84 -4.87 -35.97 20.05
C SER A 84 -5.06 -36.71 21.38
N ARG A 85 -4.04 -37.45 21.84
CA ARG A 85 -4.04 -38.16 23.12
C ARG A 85 -3.62 -37.29 24.30
N ARG A 86 -2.97 -36.15 24.04
CA ARG A 86 -2.43 -35.26 25.05
C ARG A 86 -3.38 -34.09 25.26
N LYS A 87 -4.55 -34.35 25.80
CA LYS A 87 -5.63 -33.35 25.95
C LYS A 87 -5.19 -32.05 26.64
N LEU A 88 -4.29 -32.14 27.63
CA LEU A 88 -3.79 -30.98 28.36
C LEU A 88 -2.94 -30.08 27.45
N ILE A 89 -2.03 -30.68 26.67
CA ILE A 89 -1.17 -29.92 25.73
C ILE A 89 -2.03 -29.33 24.60
N GLY A 90 -2.95 -30.10 24.06
CA GLY A 90 -3.91 -29.63 23.06
C GLY A 90 -4.78 -28.47 23.56
N GLY A 91 -5.25 -28.57 24.79
CA GLY A 91 -6.04 -27.54 25.44
C GLY A 91 -5.23 -26.27 25.71
N ALA A 92 -3.99 -26.40 26.20
CA ALA A 92 -3.09 -25.25 26.42
C ALA A 92 -2.73 -24.56 25.11
N LEU A 93 -2.41 -25.32 24.05
CA LEU A 93 -2.14 -24.77 22.73
C LEU A 93 -3.37 -24.07 22.14
N GLY A 94 -4.54 -24.71 22.21
CA GLY A 94 -5.79 -24.11 21.76
C GLY A 94 -6.15 -22.83 22.52
N GLY A 95 -5.93 -22.83 23.84
CA GLY A 95 -6.11 -21.64 24.67
C GLY A 95 -5.16 -20.52 24.30
N ALA A 96 -3.88 -20.82 24.10
CA ALA A 96 -2.88 -19.83 23.68
C ALA A 96 -3.22 -19.22 22.30
N ILE A 97 -3.57 -20.06 21.33
CA ILE A 97 -4.01 -19.60 20.00
C ILE A 97 -5.29 -18.75 20.13
N GLY A 98 -6.25 -19.16 20.95
CA GLY A 98 -7.47 -18.39 21.18
C GLY A 98 -7.21 -17.01 21.78
N ILE A 99 -6.34 -16.93 22.80
CA ILE A 99 -5.94 -15.65 23.41
C ILE A 99 -5.24 -14.73 22.41
N MET A 100 -4.42 -15.28 21.50
CA MET A 100 -3.79 -14.49 20.43
C MET A 100 -4.76 -14.12 19.31
N ALA A 101 -5.69 -15.01 18.97
CA ALA A 101 -6.63 -14.80 17.89
C ALA A 101 -7.63 -13.67 18.17
N VAL A 102 -8.08 -13.51 19.42
CA VAL A 102 -9.08 -12.48 19.78
C VAL A 102 -8.57 -11.06 19.50
N PRO A 103 -7.41 -10.61 19.98
CA PRO A 103 -6.87 -9.30 19.62
C PRO A 103 -6.64 -9.14 18.12
N ALA A 104 -6.15 -10.18 17.44
CA ALA A 104 -5.94 -10.15 16.00
C ALA A 104 -7.26 -9.96 15.24
N ILE A 105 -8.30 -10.69 15.59
CA ILE A 105 -9.64 -10.57 14.97
C ILE A 105 -10.20 -9.16 15.22
N VAL A 106 -10.11 -8.65 16.45
CA VAL A 106 -10.63 -7.33 16.80
C VAL A 106 -9.91 -6.22 16.02
N THR A 107 -8.59 -6.28 15.92
CA THR A 107 -7.80 -5.27 15.19
C THR A 107 -7.98 -5.38 13.68
N LEU A 108 -8.05 -6.59 13.12
CA LEU A 108 -8.24 -6.81 11.69
C LEU A 108 -9.68 -6.55 11.22
N ALA A 109 -10.66 -6.69 12.11
CA ALA A 109 -12.08 -6.46 11.77
C ALA A 109 -12.38 -5.00 11.37
N ASP A 110 -11.55 -4.06 11.76
CA ASP A 110 -11.71 -2.62 11.47
C ASP A 110 -10.76 -2.08 10.38
N LEU A 111 -9.99 -2.96 9.73
CA LEU A 111 -9.05 -2.58 8.66
C LEU A 111 -9.70 -2.24 7.31
N GLY A 112 -11.00 -2.20 7.24
CA GLY A 112 -11.67 -1.88 5.98
C GLY A 112 -13.20 -1.88 6.09
N PRO A 113 -13.90 -1.67 4.97
CA PRO A 113 -15.34 -1.71 4.96
C PRO A 113 -15.85 -3.05 5.49
N LYS A 114 -16.82 -3.00 6.40
CA LYS A 114 -17.42 -4.21 6.98
C LYS A 114 -17.88 -5.16 5.87
N PRO A 115 -17.57 -6.47 5.97
CA PRO A 115 -18.01 -7.43 4.99
C PRO A 115 -19.56 -7.52 4.97
N GLY A 116 -20.15 -7.28 3.82
CA GLY A 116 -21.57 -7.39 3.58
C GLY A 116 -21.87 -7.38 2.09
N PRO A 117 -23.04 -7.88 1.66
CA PRO A 117 -23.42 -7.88 0.25
C PRO A 117 -23.34 -6.47 -0.33
N GLY A 118 -22.47 -6.24 -1.29
CA GLY A 118 -22.31 -4.97 -1.99
C GLY A 118 -21.53 -3.86 -1.27
N THR A 119 -21.29 -3.96 0.05
CA THR A 119 -20.63 -2.87 0.80
C THR A 119 -19.17 -2.65 0.41
N ARG A 120 -18.39 -3.70 0.23
CA ARG A 120 -17.00 -3.58 -0.22
C ARG A 120 -16.92 -2.98 -1.61
N ARG A 121 -17.71 -3.50 -2.53
CA ARG A 121 -17.76 -3.05 -3.92
C ARG A 121 -18.19 -1.60 -4.00
N ALA A 122 -19.26 -1.22 -3.30
CA ALA A 122 -19.73 0.15 -3.25
C ALA A 122 -18.71 1.13 -2.67
N THR A 123 -17.85 0.69 -1.73
CA THR A 123 -16.82 1.54 -1.14
C THR A 123 -15.59 1.65 -2.02
N ILE A 124 -15.20 0.57 -2.73
CA ILE A 124 -13.98 0.51 -3.54
C ILE A 124 -14.21 1.12 -4.92
N GLU A 125 -15.36 0.83 -5.55
CA GLU A 125 -15.67 1.25 -6.93
C GLU A 125 -16.23 2.67 -7.03
N ARG A 126 -16.43 3.37 -5.93
CA ARG A 126 -16.99 4.73 -5.93
C ARG A 126 -16.01 5.73 -5.36
N THR A 127 -15.92 6.84 -6.05
CA THR A 127 -15.28 8.07 -5.60
C THR A 127 -16.32 9.18 -5.54
N ILE A 128 -15.90 10.40 -5.20
CA ILE A 128 -16.79 11.59 -5.24
C ILE A 128 -16.90 12.21 -6.64
N TRP A 129 -16.23 11.63 -7.66
CA TRP A 129 -16.40 12.03 -9.04
C TRP A 129 -17.84 11.77 -9.49
N ALA A 130 -18.42 12.75 -10.13
CA ALA A 130 -19.76 12.70 -10.72
C ALA A 130 -19.80 13.50 -12.02
N GLU A 131 -20.79 13.26 -12.85
CA GLU A 131 -21.01 14.02 -14.07
C GLU A 131 -21.18 15.51 -13.75
N GLY A 132 -20.49 16.37 -14.51
CA GLY A 132 -20.52 17.82 -14.32
C GLY A 132 -19.60 18.37 -13.23
N VAL A 133 -18.90 17.51 -12.46
CA VAL A 133 -17.91 17.95 -11.47
C VAL A 133 -16.66 18.48 -12.20
N ARG A 134 -16.26 19.70 -11.84
CA ARG A 134 -15.08 20.35 -12.43
C ARG A 134 -13.79 19.76 -11.90
N LEU A 135 -12.78 19.75 -12.77
CA LEU A 135 -11.40 19.47 -12.44
C LEU A 135 -10.75 20.71 -11.85
N VAL A 136 -10.16 20.57 -10.67
CA VAL A 136 -9.38 21.62 -10.02
C VAL A 136 -7.95 21.16 -9.74
N ASN A 137 -7.04 22.09 -9.67
CA ASN A 137 -5.66 21.81 -9.28
C ASN A 137 -5.59 21.31 -7.82
N ASP A 138 -4.81 20.28 -7.55
CA ASP A 138 -4.73 19.57 -6.26
C ASP A 138 -4.20 20.42 -5.08
N ILE A 139 -3.56 21.57 -5.39
CA ILE A 139 -2.98 22.50 -4.40
C ILE A 139 -3.79 23.75 -4.29
N THR A 140 -4.07 24.41 -5.43
CA THR A 140 -4.69 25.73 -5.45
C THR A 140 -6.22 25.70 -5.48
N PHE A 141 -6.80 24.54 -5.78
CA PHE A 141 -8.24 24.35 -6.01
C PHE A 141 -8.83 25.28 -7.09
N GLN A 142 -7.98 25.80 -7.96
CA GLN A 142 -8.42 26.58 -9.12
C GLN A 142 -8.86 25.65 -10.26
N PRO A 143 -9.94 25.98 -10.97
CA PRO A 143 -10.38 25.20 -12.12
C PRO A 143 -9.30 25.10 -13.20
N ILE A 144 -9.10 23.90 -13.72
CA ILE A 144 -8.19 23.62 -14.82
C ILE A 144 -8.96 23.73 -16.14
N LYS A 145 -8.48 24.56 -17.06
CA LYS A 145 -9.05 24.72 -18.40
C LYS A 145 -8.18 24.00 -19.43
N VAL A 146 -8.79 23.56 -20.50
CA VAL A 146 -8.08 22.93 -21.63
C VAL A 146 -6.96 23.82 -22.19
N SER A 147 -7.20 25.16 -22.19
CA SER A 147 -6.23 26.15 -22.63
C SER A 147 -5.00 26.27 -21.75
N ASP A 148 -5.09 25.80 -20.51
CA ASP A 148 -4.03 25.94 -19.52
C ASP A 148 -3.03 24.78 -19.56
N LEU A 149 -3.31 23.77 -20.42
CA LEU A 149 -2.48 22.59 -20.58
C LEU A 149 -1.66 22.67 -21.87
N GLU A 150 -0.36 22.56 -21.78
CA GLU A 150 0.54 22.45 -22.92
C GLU A 150 0.79 20.99 -23.31
N ILE A 151 1.16 20.74 -24.58
CA ILE A 151 1.53 19.39 -25.03
C ILE A 151 2.77 18.92 -24.27
N GLY A 152 2.70 17.71 -23.72
CA GLY A 152 3.73 17.11 -22.88
C GLY A 152 3.61 17.45 -21.39
N GLN A 153 2.68 18.32 -21.02
CA GLN A 153 2.46 18.70 -19.63
C GLN A 153 1.59 17.66 -18.91
N LEU A 154 2.02 17.33 -17.67
CA LEU A 154 1.22 16.55 -16.72
C LEU A 154 0.82 17.45 -15.55
N VAL A 155 -0.44 17.43 -15.16
CA VAL A 155 -1.00 18.20 -14.06
C VAL A 155 -1.78 17.29 -13.12
N ASN A 156 -1.60 17.46 -11.83
CA ASN A 156 -2.42 16.78 -10.83
C ASN A 156 -3.75 17.50 -10.65
N ALA A 157 -4.81 16.73 -10.53
CA ALA A 157 -6.16 17.28 -10.38
C ALA A 157 -6.98 16.52 -9.34
N GLU A 158 -7.96 17.23 -8.82
CA GLU A 158 -8.94 16.78 -7.84
C GLU A 158 -10.33 17.25 -8.28
N PRO A 159 -11.40 16.62 -7.79
CA PRO A 159 -12.75 17.10 -8.05
C PRO A 159 -13.10 18.33 -7.21
N GLU A 160 -13.77 19.31 -7.80
CA GLU A 160 -14.15 20.57 -7.12
C GLU A 160 -14.98 20.37 -5.86
N ASN A 161 -15.88 19.38 -5.85
CA ASN A 161 -16.74 19.07 -4.70
C ASN A 161 -15.98 18.49 -3.49
N LEU A 162 -14.68 18.25 -3.62
CA LEU A 162 -13.84 17.84 -2.50
C LEU A 162 -13.78 18.93 -1.40
N LYS A 163 -13.86 20.19 -1.77
CA LYS A 163 -13.87 21.33 -0.83
C LYS A 163 -15.11 21.39 0.08
N ASP A 164 -16.17 20.65 -0.26
CA ASP A 164 -17.40 20.58 0.54
C ASP A 164 -17.28 19.59 1.70
N LEU A 165 -16.16 18.84 1.76
CA LEU A 165 -15.86 17.86 2.80
C LEU A 165 -14.83 18.40 3.79
N GLU A 166 -14.87 17.90 5.03
CA GLU A 166 -13.97 18.32 6.09
C GLU A 166 -13.33 17.10 6.82
N GLY A 167 -12.25 17.35 7.53
CA GLY A 167 -11.63 16.39 8.43
C GLY A 167 -11.24 15.07 7.78
N ALA A 168 -11.59 13.97 8.42
CA ALA A 168 -11.23 12.63 7.96
C ALA A 168 -11.96 12.22 6.67
N GLU A 169 -13.14 12.77 6.42
CA GLU A 169 -13.92 12.49 5.20
C GLU A 169 -13.23 13.14 3.99
N PHE A 170 -12.81 14.39 4.12
CA PHE A 170 -11.99 15.06 3.12
C PHE A 170 -10.74 14.24 2.76
N GLN A 171 -9.99 13.79 3.75
CA GLN A 171 -8.75 13.03 3.52
C GLN A 171 -9.01 11.70 2.82
N ARG A 172 -10.06 10.99 3.20
CA ARG A 172 -10.46 9.72 2.57
C ARG A 172 -10.91 9.91 1.12
N ALA A 173 -11.70 10.95 0.87
CA ALA A 173 -12.17 11.27 -0.48
C ALA A 173 -11.02 11.71 -1.37
N LYS A 174 -10.14 12.59 -0.88
CA LYS A 174 -8.93 13.04 -1.57
C LYS A 174 -8.04 11.88 -1.98
N ALA A 175 -7.75 10.96 -1.06
CA ALA A 175 -6.90 9.80 -1.32
C ALA A 175 -7.44 8.88 -2.43
N LYS A 176 -8.77 8.86 -2.65
CA LYS A 176 -9.40 8.02 -3.68
C LYS A 176 -9.61 8.75 -5.00
N ALA A 177 -9.82 10.07 -4.95
CA ALA A 177 -10.25 10.86 -6.08
C ALA A 177 -9.11 11.51 -6.85
N ALA A 178 -7.88 11.44 -6.33
CA ALA A 178 -6.71 12.03 -6.96
C ALA A 178 -6.48 11.46 -8.36
N ILE A 179 -6.41 12.33 -9.36
CA ILE A 179 -6.11 12.00 -10.74
C ILE A 179 -4.93 12.81 -11.25
N LEU A 180 -4.38 12.37 -12.33
CA LEU A 180 -3.45 13.14 -13.15
C LEU A 180 -4.04 13.34 -14.56
N ILE A 181 -3.76 14.47 -15.13
CA ILE A 181 -4.14 14.85 -16.49
C ILE A 181 -2.88 15.07 -17.27
N VAL A 182 -2.78 14.46 -18.42
CA VAL A 182 -1.67 14.68 -19.35
C VAL A 182 -2.22 15.13 -20.71
N ARG A 183 -1.59 16.12 -21.30
CA ARG A 183 -1.86 16.49 -22.68
C ARG A 183 -0.73 16.00 -23.59
N MET A 184 -1.08 15.19 -24.57
CA MET A 184 -0.17 14.60 -25.51
C MET A 184 -0.57 14.98 -26.93
N ASP A 185 0.35 14.78 -27.88
CA ASP A 185 0.02 14.88 -29.30
C ASP A 185 -1.01 13.79 -29.62
N PRO A 186 -2.18 14.15 -30.16
CA PRO A 186 -3.21 13.16 -30.53
C PRO A 186 -2.70 12.02 -31.41
N ASP A 187 -1.73 12.30 -32.28
CA ASP A 187 -1.16 11.32 -33.22
C ASP A 187 -0.23 10.31 -32.51
N SER A 188 0.23 10.62 -31.30
CA SER A 188 1.05 9.73 -30.48
C SER A 188 0.25 8.77 -29.58
N ILE A 189 -1.06 8.95 -29.53
CA ILE A 189 -1.94 8.20 -28.61
C ILE A 189 -2.48 6.95 -29.29
N LYS A 190 -2.24 5.79 -28.66
CA LYS A 190 -2.77 4.48 -29.08
C LYS A 190 -3.93 4.12 -28.17
N ILE A 191 -5.14 4.38 -28.61
CA ILE A 191 -6.36 4.07 -27.86
C ILE A 191 -7.12 2.95 -28.58
N PRO A 192 -7.52 1.87 -27.87
CA PRO A 192 -8.44 0.87 -28.43
C PRO A 192 -9.75 1.53 -28.85
N GLU A 193 -10.40 0.99 -29.90
CA GLU A 193 -11.66 1.54 -30.41
C GLU A 193 -12.74 1.64 -29.31
N SER A 194 -12.74 0.70 -28.34
CA SER A 194 -13.65 0.72 -27.18
C SER A 194 -13.44 1.89 -26.21
N ARG A 195 -12.34 2.64 -26.35
CA ARG A 195 -11.97 3.76 -25.46
C ARG A 195 -11.73 5.06 -26.24
N LYS A 196 -12.14 5.11 -27.49
CA LYS A 196 -11.89 6.24 -28.39
C LYS A 196 -12.39 7.57 -27.82
N ASP A 197 -13.53 7.52 -27.11
CA ASP A 197 -14.15 8.70 -26.50
C ASP A 197 -13.56 9.07 -25.13
N TRP A 198 -12.55 8.36 -24.66
CA TRP A 198 -11.93 8.64 -23.34
C TRP A 198 -10.87 9.74 -23.38
N GLN A 199 -10.60 10.31 -24.54
CA GLN A 199 -9.69 11.43 -24.71
C GLN A 199 -10.41 12.65 -25.30
N VAL A 200 -9.95 13.84 -24.97
CA VAL A 200 -10.46 15.09 -25.52
C VAL A 200 -9.28 15.94 -26.03
N GLY A 201 -9.09 15.97 -27.36
CA GLY A 201 -8.05 16.77 -27.98
C GLY A 201 -6.63 16.48 -27.49
N GLY A 202 -6.29 15.21 -27.29
CA GLY A 202 -5.00 14.76 -26.77
C GLY A 202 -4.89 14.80 -25.24
N ILE A 203 -5.96 15.18 -24.53
CA ILE A 203 -5.98 15.18 -23.07
C ILE A 203 -6.50 13.85 -22.57
N LEU A 204 -5.68 13.19 -21.75
CA LEU A 204 -5.97 11.92 -21.08
C LEU A 204 -6.01 12.13 -19.57
N SER A 205 -6.89 11.40 -18.90
CA SER A 205 -7.01 11.42 -17.45
C SER A 205 -6.81 10.01 -16.88
N TYR A 206 -5.96 9.89 -15.86
CA TYR A 206 -5.66 8.64 -15.19
C TYR A 206 -5.77 8.80 -13.68
N SER A 207 -6.08 7.71 -12.98
CA SER A 207 -5.95 7.69 -11.53
C SER A 207 -4.50 7.94 -11.12
N LYS A 208 -4.29 8.79 -10.13
CA LYS A 208 -2.96 9.01 -9.55
C LYS A 208 -2.50 7.85 -8.65
N ILE A 209 -3.36 6.86 -8.45
CA ILE A 209 -3.11 5.74 -7.53
C ILE A 209 -2.54 4.56 -8.31
N CYS A 210 -1.30 4.16 -7.97
CA CYS A 210 -0.64 3.00 -8.56
C CYS A 210 -1.42 1.70 -8.29
N THR A 211 -1.67 0.92 -9.32
CA THR A 211 -2.41 -0.35 -9.22
C THR A 211 -1.63 -1.46 -8.51
N HIS A 212 -0.33 -1.28 -8.23
CA HIS A 212 0.45 -2.25 -7.47
C HIS A 212 0.02 -2.31 -6.00
N VAL A 213 0.23 -1.22 -5.22
CA VAL A 213 -0.12 -1.13 -3.79
C VAL A 213 -0.62 0.26 -3.37
N GLY A 214 -1.09 1.07 -4.30
CA GLY A 214 -1.77 2.33 -3.97
C GLY A 214 -0.86 3.54 -3.76
N CYS A 215 0.41 3.50 -4.17
CA CYS A 215 1.28 4.67 -4.10
C CYS A 215 0.84 5.76 -5.11
N PRO A 216 0.99 7.05 -4.78
CA PRO A 216 0.74 8.11 -5.74
C PRO A 216 1.82 8.13 -6.83
N VAL A 217 1.40 8.14 -8.08
CA VAL A 217 2.28 8.14 -9.25
C VAL A 217 2.41 9.57 -9.78
N ASN A 218 3.63 10.03 -10.07
CA ASN A 218 3.87 11.40 -10.55
C ASN A 218 5.18 11.64 -11.30
N LEU A 219 5.99 10.61 -11.50
CA LEU A 219 7.24 10.75 -12.25
C LEU A 219 6.94 10.59 -13.74
N TRP A 220 6.77 11.70 -14.41
CA TRP A 220 6.43 11.78 -15.82
C TRP A 220 7.65 11.95 -16.70
N GLU A 221 7.78 11.12 -17.71
CA GLU A 221 8.78 11.19 -18.75
C GLU A 221 8.10 11.49 -20.09
N GLN A 222 8.25 12.74 -20.52
CA GLN A 222 7.55 13.24 -21.70
C GLN A 222 7.95 12.55 -23.01
N GLN A 223 9.23 12.17 -23.15
CA GLN A 223 9.78 11.63 -24.39
C GLN A 223 9.26 10.23 -24.70
N THR A 224 9.11 9.42 -23.67
CA THR A 224 8.67 8.03 -23.78
C THR A 224 7.19 7.85 -23.50
N HIS A 225 6.52 8.91 -23.02
CA HIS A 225 5.16 8.89 -22.50
C HIS A 225 4.98 7.95 -21.31
N HIS A 226 6.06 7.70 -20.58
CA HIS A 226 6.04 6.82 -19.40
C HIS A 226 5.75 7.58 -18.12
N LEU A 227 4.91 7.01 -17.31
CA LEU A 227 4.63 7.44 -15.95
C LEU A 227 5.18 6.41 -14.97
N LEU A 228 6.13 6.82 -14.13
CA LEU A 228 6.83 5.95 -13.19
C LEU A 228 6.29 6.10 -11.77
N CYS A 229 6.02 4.98 -11.13
CA CYS A 229 5.71 4.94 -9.69
C CYS A 229 7.00 4.98 -8.87
N PRO A 230 7.17 5.96 -7.95
CA PRO A 230 8.41 6.10 -7.17
C PRO A 230 8.65 4.97 -6.16
N CYS A 231 7.60 4.23 -5.77
CA CYS A 231 7.71 3.22 -4.72
C CYS A 231 8.43 1.95 -5.18
N HIS A 232 7.98 1.35 -6.28
CA HIS A 232 8.50 0.07 -6.77
C HIS A 232 8.75 0.08 -8.28
N GLN A 233 8.88 1.27 -8.86
CA GLN A 233 9.25 1.49 -10.26
C GLN A 233 8.27 0.88 -11.29
N SER A 234 7.01 0.64 -10.91
CA SER A 234 5.99 0.29 -11.90
C SER A 234 5.87 1.43 -12.92
N THR A 235 6.02 1.09 -14.19
CA THR A 235 6.05 2.05 -15.30
C THR A 235 4.86 1.81 -16.21
N PHE A 236 4.15 2.88 -16.53
CA PHE A 236 2.94 2.86 -17.34
C PHE A 236 3.16 3.69 -18.60
N ASP A 237 2.83 3.16 -19.77
CA ASP A 237 2.79 3.91 -21.01
C ASP A 237 1.44 4.62 -21.14
N LEU A 238 1.41 5.92 -20.92
CA LEU A 238 0.16 6.71 -21.01
C LEU A 238 -0.29 6.90 -22.46
N GLY A 239 0.62 6.82 -23.43
CA GLY A 239 0.31 6.85 -24.84
C GLY A 239 -0.41 5.58 -25.32
N ASP A 240 -0.25 4.46 -24.61
CA ASP A 240 -0.90 3.18 -24.89
C ASP A 240 -1.88 2.79 -23.78
N SER A 241 -2.82 3.68 -23.46
CA SER A 241 -3.90 3.41 -22.48
C SER A 241 -3.43 3.05 -21.08
N GLY A 242 -2.23 3.45 -20.66
CA GLY A 242 -1.67 3.12 -19.35
C GLY A 242 -1.18 1.68 -19.22
N VAL A 243 -0.83 1.04 -20.32
CA VAL A 243 -0.22 -0.30 -20.32
C VAL A 243 1.02 -0.33 -19.43
N VAL A 244 1.13 -1.36 -18.60
CA VAL A 244 2.33 -1.56 -17.76
C VAL A 244 3.46 -2.11 -18.61
N VAL A 245 4.53 -1.34 -18.74
CA VAL A 245 5.72 -1.72 -19.50
C VAL A 245 6.81 -2.31 -18.60
N PHE A 246 6.76 -2.01 -17.28
CA PHE A 246 7.69 -2.53 -16.31
C PHE A 246 7.08 -2.58 -14.90
N GLY A 247 7.50 -3.56 -14.10
CA GLY A 247 7.15 -3.65 -12.69
C GLY A 247 6.04 -4.65 -12.36
N LEU A 248 5.52 -4.55 -11.13
CA LEU A 248 4.58 -5.51 -10.55
C LEU A 248 3.11 -5.09 -10.67
N SER A 249 2.85 -3.92 -11.22
CA SER A 249 1.48 -3.47 -11.42
C SER A 249 0.75 -4.40 -12.40
N LEU A 250 -0.49 -4.68 -12.07
CA LEU A 250 -1.36 -5.47 -12.92
C LEU A 250 -2.27 -4.52 -13.69
N ILE A 251 -2.37 -4.75 -15.00
CA ILE A 251 -3.39 -4.09 -15.79
C ILE A 251 -4.66 -4.91 -15.63
N HIS A 252 -5.53 -4.46 -14.77
CA HIS A 252 -6.89 -4.91 -14.74
C HIS A 252 -7.79 -3.69 -14.69
N ILE A 253 -8.07 -3.20 -15.82
CA ILE A 253 -9.13 -2.23 -16.01
C ILE A 253 -10.09 -2.79 -17.06
#